data_f84ef36beef884d939dbe1c0fc53fd74
#
_entry.id   f84ef36beef884d939dbe1c0fc53fd74
#
_cell.length_a   1.000
_cell.length_b   1.000
_cell.length_c   1.000
_cell.angle_alpha   90.00
_cell.angle_beta   90.00
_cell.angle_gamma   90.00
#
_symmetry.space_group_name_H-M   'P 1'
#
loop_
_entity.id
_entity.type
_entity.pdbx_description
1 polymer ?
#
loop_
_entity_poly.entity_id
_entity_poly.type
_entity_poly.pdbx_seq_one_letter_code
_entity_poly.pdbx_strand_id
1 'polypeptide(L)'
;MSKPRYDWWPYVKGMIRRFPELCMKYAELHTVSATANYSGMPGSHSGSRATELIAVRELPSTQQREYEAVRRAIETTRKYKNGDARMRMVQLAFWHSQEKLRLDAVARRLHYSTDSVQDWHCEFRRLVASNYGLLDSEGE
;
A
#
# COMPACT_ATOMS: atom_id res chain seq x y z
N MET A 1 -15.35 -23.98 -5.63
CA MET A 1 -14.99 -23.44 -6.68
C MET A 1 -13.76 -22.66 -6.55
N SER A 2 -12.98 -22.78 -7.36
CA SER A 2 -11.71 -22.23 -7.18
C SER A 2 -11.68 -20.80 -7.65
N LYS A 3 -10.98 -20.00 -6.93
CA LYS A 3 -10.74 -18.68 -7.36
C LYS A 3 -9.64 -18.66 -8.34
N PRO A 4 -9.64 -17.68 -9.20
CA PRO A 4 -8.54 -17.59 -10.16
C PRO A 4 -7.23 -17.47 -9.41
N ARG A 5 -6.26 -18.16 -9.91
CA ARG A 5 -4.94 -18.10 -9.37
C ARG A 5 -4.05 -17.46 -10.39
N TYR A 6 -3.46 -16.34 -10.02
CA TYR A 6 -2.58 -15.62 -10.92
C TYR A 6 -1.15 -15.82 -10.47
N ASP A 7 -0.26 -15.87 -11.41
CA ASP A 7 1.16 -16.03 -11.09
C ASP A 7 1.66 -14.88 -10.23
N TRP A 8 1.05 -13.73 -10.35
CA TRP A 8 1.50 -12.56 -9.62
C TRP A 8 0.89 -12.43 -8.22
N TRP A 9 0.00 -13.35 -7.81
CA TRP A 9 -0.59 -13.27 -6.47
C TRP A 9 0.44 -13.10 -5.36
N PRO A 10 1.50 -13.92 -5.33
CA PRO A 10 2.47 -13.77 -4.24
C PRO A 10 3.18 -12.42 -4.27
N TYR A 11 3.42 -11.90 -5.46
CA TYR A 11 4.07 -10.61 -5.58
C TYR A 11 3.19 -9.50 -5.03
N VAL A 12 1.91 -9.56 -5.35
CA VAL A 12 0.95 -8.57 -4.84
C VAL A 12 0.87 -8.64 -3.33
N LYS A 13 0.80 -9.85 -2.78
CA LYS A 13 0.78 -9.98 -1.33
C LYS A 13 2.04 -9.38 -0.72
N GLY A 14 3.18 -9.58 -1.36
CA GLY A 14 4.42 -8.99 -0.89
C GLY A 14 4.37 -7.48 -0.91
N MET A 15 3.81 -6.91 -1.98
CA MET A 15 3.66 -5.47 -2.06
C MET A 15 2.83 -4.94 -0.89
N ILE A 16 1.72 -5.59 -0.62
CA ILE A 16 0.85 -5.13 0.45
C ILE A 16 1.56 -5.22 1.79
N ARG A 17 2.29 -6.30 2.00
CA ARG A 17 3.01 -6.47 3.26
C ARG A 17 4.12 -5.46 3.44
N ARG A 18 4.75 -5.06 2.37
CA ARG A 18 5.84 -4.09 2.44
C ARG A 18 5.35 -2.66 2.57
N PHE A 19 4.06 -2.44 2.34
CA PHE A 19 3.54 -1.08 2.31
C PHE A 19 3.86 -0.26 3.57
N PRO A 20 3.66 -0.79 4.79
CA PRO A 20 3.99 0.02 5.96
C PRO A 20 5.45 0.44 5.99
N GLU A 21 6.33 -0.46 5.55
CA GLU A 21 7.75 -0.13 5.49
C GLU A 21 8.01 0.95 4.45
N LEU A 22 7.34 0.86 3.31
CA LEU A 22 7.48 1.89 2.28
C LEU A 22 6.92 3.22 2.75
N CYS A 23 5.85 3.19 3.54
CA CYS A 23 5.33 4.41 4.13
C CYS A 23 6.37 5.08 5.01
N MET A 24 7.05 4.29 5.82
CA MET A 24 8.06 4.83 6.69
C MET A 24 9.22 5.42 5.90
N LYS A 25 9.63 4.72 4.85
CA LYS A 25 10.71 5.24 4.01
C LYS A 25 10.31 6.53 3.34
N TYR A 26 9.08 6.57 2.84
CA TYR A 26 8.60 7.76 2.17
C TYR A 26 8.56 8.94 3.13
N ALA A 27 8.07 8.70 4.33
CA ALA A 27 8.01 9.74 5.34
C ALA A 27 9.41 10.21 5.73
N GLU A 28 10.35 9.27 5.85
CA GLU A 28 11.72 9.63 6.17
C GLU A 28 12.32 10.53 5.11
N LEU A 29 12.10 10.19 3.85
CA LEU A 29 12.64 11.00 2.77
C LEU A 29 12.08 12.41 2.83
N HIS A 30 10.81 12.55 3.08
CA HIS A 30 10.21 13.87 3.14
C HIS A 30 10.63 14.64 4.39
N THR A 31 10.78 13.93 5.49
CA THR A 31 11.24 14.57 6.71
C THR A 31 12.66 15.08 6.54
N VAL A 32 13.51 14.26 5.96
CA VAL A 32 14.88 14.66 5.72
C VAL A 32 14.92 15.84 4.78
N SER A 33 14.09 15.83 3.76
CA SER A 33 14.04 16.96 2.83
C SER A 33 13.63 18.23 3.54
N ALA A 34 12.63 18.15 4.38
CA ALA A 34 12.18 19.33 5.11
C ALA A 34 13.26 19.82 6.05
N THR A 35 13.94 18.91 6.72
CA THR A 35 15.01 19.29 7.60
C THR A 35 16.14 19.91 6.84
N ALA A 36 16.47 19.34 5.71
CA ALA A 36 17.55 19.88 4.88
C ALA A 36 17.22 21.27 4.40
N ASN A 37 15.97 21.49 4.00
CA ASN A 37 15.55 22.81 3.58
C ASN A 37 15.74 23.80 4.70
N TYR A 38 15.34 23.40 5.88
CA TYR A 38 15.42 24.26 7.01
C TYR A 38 16.85 24.60 7.36
N SER A 39 17.70 23.60 7.42
CA SER A 39 19.05 23.84 7.78
C SER A 39 19.85 24.46 6.65
N GLY A 40 19.39 24.34 5.45
CA GLY A 40 20.07 24.94 4.33
C GLY A 40 19.72 26.37 4.09
N MET A 41 18.91 26.95 4.98
CA MET A 41 18.50 28.28 4.80
C MET A 41 19.56 29.29 4.54
N PRO A 42 20.66 29.27 5.22
CA PRO A 42 21.66 30.28 4.99
C PRO A 42 22.21 30.26 3.57
N GLY A 43 22.19 29.15 2.93
CA GLY A 43 22.64 29.08 1.57
C GLY A 43 21.52 29.34 0.62
N SER A 44 21.15 30.56 0.52
CA SER A 44 20.00 30.89 -0.29
C SER A 44 20.16 30.49 -1.71
N HIS A 45 21.38 30.55 -2.23
CA HIS A 45 21.59 30.20 -3.61
C HIS A 45 21.33 28.72 -3.88
N SER A 46 21.16 27.93 -2.87
CA SER A 46 20.90 26.53 -3.08
C SER A 46 19.41 26.23 -3.16
N GLY A 47 18.60 27.24 -3.32
CA GLY A 47 17.18 27.01 -3.43
C GLY A 47 16.84 26.04 -4.55
N SER A 48 17.34 26.30 -5.74
CA SER A 48 17.03 25.39 -6.83
C SER A 48 17.67 24.04 -6.61
N ARG A 49 18.84 24.02 -5.99
CA ARG A 49 19.47 22.77 -5.67
C ARG A 49 18.65 21.98 -4.69
N ALA A 50 18.11 22.65 -3.69
CA ALA A 50 17.26 22.00 -2.71
C ALA A 50 16.04 21.41 -3.38
N THR A 51 15.48 22.14 -4.33
CA THR A 51 14.35 21.65 -5.06
C THR A 51 14.72 20.40 -5.85
N GLU A 52 15.87 20.42 -6.48
CA GLU A 52 16.31 19.25 -7.22
C GLU A 52 16.52 18.06 -6.30
N LEU A 53 17.13 18.32 -5.15
CA LEU A 53 17.34 17.25 -4.20
C LEU A 53 16.03 16.64 -3.72
N ILE A 54 15.04 17.48 -3.48
CA ILE A 54 13.74 16.99 -3.07
C ILE A 54 13.15 16.13 -4.17
N ALA A 55 13.26 16.57 -5.40
CA ALA A 55 12.72 15.80 -6.51
C ALA A 55 13.43 14.47 -6.65
N VAL A 56 14.71 14.44 -6.35
CA VAL A 56 15.46 13.21 -6.46
C VAL A 56 15.22 12.29 -5.28
N ARG A 57 14.77 12.85 -4.17
CA ARG A 57 14.54 12.05 -2.98
C ARG A 57 13.20 11.39 -3.01
N GLU A 58 13.03 10.52 -3.95
CA GLU A 58 11.84 9.71 -4.04
C GLU A 58 12.26 8.27 -3.90
N LEU A 59 11.30 7.44 -3.59
CA LEU A 59 11.58 6.02 -3.54
C LEU A 59 12.05 5.57 -4.91
N PRO A 60 12.89 4.54 -4.97
CA PRO A 60 13.23 3.97 -6.26
C PRO A 60 11.97 3.67 -7.05
N SER A 61 12.07 3.75 -8.37
CA SER A 61 10.87 3.72 -9.20
C SER A 61 9.99 2.50 -8.93
N THR A 62 10.58 1.32 -8.72
CA THR A 62 9.78 0.15 -8.43
C THR A 62 9.06 0.30 -7.11
N GLN A 63 9.76 0.77 -6.08
CA GLN A 63 9.14 0.94 -4.78
C GLN A 63 8.09 2.03 -4.81
N GLN A 64 8.32 3.07 -5.58
CA GLN A 64 7.34 4.13 -5.72
C GLN A 64 6.08 3.59 -6.36
N ARG A 65 6.21 2.77 -7.38
CA ARG A 65 5.05 2.18 -8.03
C ARG A 65 4.30 1.26 -7.10
N GLU A 66 5.03 0.49 -6.30
CA GLU A 66 4.38 -0.39 -5.33
C GLU A 66 3.65 0.42 -4.27
N TYR A 67 4.29 1.46 -3.79
CA TYR A 67 3.69 2.33 -2.79
C TYR A 67 2.40 2.94 -3.33
N GLU A 68 2.46 3.47 -4.54
CA GLU A 68 1.29 4.11 -5.11
C GLU A 68 0.17 3.12 -5.37
N ALA A 69 0.52 1.92 -5.80
CA ALA A 69 -0.50 0.92 -6.09
C ALA A 69 -1.30 0.58 -4.84
N VAL A 70 -0.60 0.38 -3.73
CA VAL A 70 -1.28 0.03 -2.49
C VAL A 70 -2.01 1.24 -1.92
N ARG A 71 -1.40 2.40 -1.98
CA ARG A 71 -2.03 3.62 -1.46
C ARG A 71 -3.36 3.88 -2.15
N ARG A 72 -3.38 3.73 -3.46
CA ARG A 72 -4.61 3.95 -4.21
C ARG A 72 -5.65 2.89 -3.90
N ALA A 73 -5.21 1.66 -3.68
CA ALA A 73 -6.15 0.61 -3.31
C ALA A 73 -6.78 0.93 -1.96
N ILE A 74 -6.01 1.47 -1.04
CA ILE A 74 -6.54 1.86 0.25
C ILE A 74 -7.57 2.97 0.09
N GLU A 75 -7.26 3.96 -0.71
CA GLU A 75 -8.19 5.06 -0.94
C GLU A 75 -9.50 4.57 -1.53
N THR A 76 -9.41 3.68 -2.50
CA THR A 76 -10.60 3.13 -3.12
C THR A 76 -11.42 2.34 -2.10
N THR A 77 -10.73 1.52 -1.32
CA THR A 77 -11.40 0.68 -0.35
C THR A 77 -12.15 1.50 0.69
N ARG A 78 -11.55 2.60 1.12
CA ARG A 78 -12.19 3.43 2.14
C ARG A 78 -13.49 4.07 1.65
N LYS A 79 -13.64 4.20 0.37
CA LYS A 79 -14.85 4.79 -0.17
C LYS A 79 -16.02 3.82 -0.26
N TYR A 80 -15.75 2.55 -0.07
CA TYR A 80 -16.82 1.57 -0.11
C TYR A 80 -17.70 1.72 1.13
N LYS A 81 -18.89 1.16 1.01
CA LYS A 81 -19.85 1.26 2.07
C LYS A 81 -19.31 0.76 3.41
N ASN A 82 -18.64 -0.38 3.39
CA ASN A 82 -18.05 -0.92 4.61
C ASN A 82 -16.54 -0.79 4.57
N GLY A 83 -16.08 0.39 4.16
CA GLY A 83 -14.65 0.61 4.01
C GLY A 83 -13.88 0.44 5.29
N ASP A 84 -14.44 0.85 6.42
CA ASP A 84 -13.73 0.72 7.68
C ASP A 84 -13.49 -0.75 8.01
N ALA A 85 -14.51 -1.58 7.84
CA ALA A 85 -14.36 -3.00 8.11
C ALA A 85 -13.37 -3.63 7.16
N ARG A 86 -13.41 -3.22 5.90
CA ARG A 86 -12.48 -3.76 4.92
C ARG A 86 -11.05 -3.39 5.26
N MET A 87 -10.82 -2.16 5.71
CA MET A 87 -9.48 -1.76 6.08
C MET A 87 -8.99 -2.48 7.33
N ARG A 88 -9.89 -2.77 8.25
CA ARG A 88 -9.50 -3.58 9.39
C ARG A 88 -9.09 -4.98 8.95
N MET A 89 -9.80 -5.52 7.96
CA MET A 89 -9.44 -6.81 7.42
C MET A 89 -8.02 -6.76 6.85
N VAL A 90 -7.71 -5.71 6.11
CA VAL A 90 -6.37 -5.58 5.53
C VAL A 90 -5.33 -5.52 6.63
N GLN A 91 -5.59 -4.74 7.66
CA GLN A 91 -4.64 -4.61 8.75
C GLN A 91 -4.40 -5.95 9.43
N LEU A 92 -5.45 -6.69 9.69
CA LEU A 92 -5.31 -7.95 10.40
C LEU A 92 -4.72 -9.04 9.52
N ALA A 93 -5.06 -9.05 8.24
CA ALA A 93 -4.62 -10.11 7.36
C ALA A 93 -3.19 -9.91 6.86
N PHE A 94 -2.79 -8.68 6.64
CA PHE A 94 -1.49 -8.41 6.04
C PHE A 94 -0.51 -7.75 6.98
N TRP A 95 -0.99 -6.91 7.88
CA TRP A 95 -0.10 -6.05 8.66
C TRP A 95 -0.09 -6.35 10.14
N HIS A 96 -0.74 -7.42 10.53
CA HIS A 96 -0.68 -7.82 11.94
C HIS A 96 0.76 -8.19 12.26
N SER A 97 1.25 -7.62 13.33
CA SER A 97 2.70 -7.58 13.49
C SER A 97 3.33 -8.93 13.73
N GLN A 98 2.74 -9.73 14.57
CA GLN A 98 3.44 -10.92 15.02
C GLN A 98 3.20 -12.12 14.14
N GLU A 99 1.97 -12.36 13.79
CA GLU A 99 1.65 -13.48 12.96
C GLU A 99 0.55 -13.10 12.02
N LYS A 100 0.54 -13.77 10.90
CA LYS A 100 -0.52 -13.56 9.94
C LYS A 100 -1.75 -14.28 10.44
N LEU A 101 -2.82 -13.55 10.54
CA LEU A 101 -4.08 -14.18 10.93
C LEU A 101 -4.72 -14.82 9.73
N ARG A 102 -5.26 -16.00 9.92
CA ARG A 102 -6.02 -16.65 8.87
C ARG A 102 -7.32 -15.88 8.68
N LEU A 103 -7.87 -15.99 7.49
CA LEU A 103 -9.07 -15.21 7.18
C LEU A 103 -10.25 -15.58 8.04
N ASP A 104 -10.35 -16.85 8.46
CA ASP A 104 -11.46 -17.20 9.35
C ASP A 104 -11.28 -16.52 10.70
N ALA A 105 -10.05 -16.37 11.18
CA ALA A 105 -9.83 -15.66 12.44
C ALA A 105 -10.14 -14.17 12.28
N VAL A 106 -9.78 -13.61 11.15
CA VAL A 106 -10.08 -12.22 10.88
C VAL A 106 -11.59 -12.01 10.84
N ALA A 107 -12.30 -12.93 10.19
CA ALA A 107 -13.74 -12.82 10.10
C ALA A 107 -14.37 -12.85 11.48
N ARG A 108 -13.88 -13.70 12.34
CA ARG A 108 -14.40 -13.78 13.70
C ARG A 108 -14.18 -12.48 14.46
N ARG A 109 -13.02 -11.92 14.32
CA ARG A 109 -12.72 -10.66 15.01
C ARG A 109 -13.56 -9.51 14.51
N LEU A 110 -13.88 -9.52 13.22
CA LEU A 110 -14.67 -8.45 12.64
C LEU A 110 -16.17 -8.69 12.70
N HIS A 111 -16.55 -9.92 13.08
CA HIS A 111 -17.96 -10.29 13.14
C HIS A 111 -18.59 -10.28 11.75
N TYR A 112 -17.86 -10.79 10.80
CA TYR A 112 -18.34 -10.95 9.43
C TYR A 112 -18.15 -12.40 9.03
N SER A 113 -18.83 -12.81 7.96
CA SER A 113 -18.65 -14.17 7.49
C SER A 113 -17.29 -14.33 6.85
N THR A 114 -16.78 -15.54 6.87
CA THR A 114 -15.50 -15.82 6.23
C THR A 114 -15.58 -15.53 4.74
N ASP A 115 -16.73 -15.83 4.13
CA ASP A 115 -16.90 -15.56 2.71
C ASP A 115 -16.76 -14.07 2.39
N SER A 116 -17.37 -13.23 3.21
CA SER A 116 -17.25 -11.80 2.99
C SER A 116 -15.80 -11.35 3.10
N VAL A 117 -15.11 -11.84 4.13
CA VAL A 117 -13.73 -11.46 4.33
C VAL A 117 -12.85 -11.95 3.19
N GLN A 118 -13.11 -13.16 2.70
CA GLN A 118 -12.36 -13.66 1.57
C GLN A 118 -12.59 -12.81 0.33
N ASP A 119 -13.81 -12.39 0.10
CA ASP A 119 -14.10 -11.53 -1.04
C ASP A 119 -13.36 -10.21 -0.92
N TRP A 120 -13.39 -9.61 0.26
CA TRP A 120 -12.67 -8.36 0.48
C TRP A 120 -11.18 -8.53 0.27
N HIS A 121 -10.64 -9.63 0.76
CA HIS A 121 -9.23 -9.90 0.63
C HIS A 121 -8.86 -10.02 -0.85
N CYS A 122 -9.67 -10.73 -1.60
CA CYS A 122 -9.43 -10.90 -3.01
C CYS A 122 -9.57 -9.58 -3.76
N GLU A 123 -10.59 -8.82 -3.43
CA GLU A 123 -10.80 -7.53 -4.08
C GLU A 123 -9.66 -6.57 -3.82
N PHE A 124 -9.17 -6.54 -2.59
CA PHE A 124 -8.07 -5.64 -2.28
C PHE A 124 -6.83 -6.00 -3.09
N ARG A 125 -6.53 -7.30 -3.17
CA ARG A 125 -5.38 -7.72 -3.96
C ARG A 125 -5.55 -7.36 -5.42
N ARG A 126 -6.77 -7.50 -5.94
CA ARG A 126 -7.01 -7.15 -7.33
C ARG A 126 -6.90 -5.65 -7.57
N LEU A 127 -7.31 -4.84 -6.61
CA LEU A 127 -7.15 -3.40 -6.72
C LEU A 127 -5.67 -3.05 -6.80
N VAL A 128 -4.86 -3.65 -5.94
CA VAL A 128 -3.44 -3.39 -5.97
C VAL A 128 -2.85 -3.83 -7.30
N ALA A 129 -3.22 -5.00 -7.76
CA ALA A 129 -2.70 -5.52 -9.02
C ALA A 129 -3.09 -4.61 -10.18
N SER A 130 -4.32 -4.15 -10.19
CA SER A 130 -4.78 -3.27 -11.23
C SER A 130 -4.04 -1.95 -11.21
N ASN A 131 -3.87 -1.39 -10.03
CA ASN A 131 -3.16 -0.12 -9.90
C ASN A 131 -1.71 -0.23 -10.31
N TYR A 132 -1.13 -1.38 -10.06
CA TYR A 132 0.27 -1.58 -10.42
C TYR A 132 0.44 -1.88 -11.89
N GLY A 133 -0.62 -2.32 -12.56
CA GLY A 133 -0.55 -2.64 -13.97
C GLY A 133 -0.43 -4.12 -14.26
N LEU A 134 -0.73 -4.96 -13.30
CA LEU A 134 -0.63 -6.41 -13.49
C LEU A 134 -1.91 -7.01 -14.02
N LEU A 135 -3.01 -6.29 -13.93
CA LEU A 135 -4.30 -6.76 -14.41
C LEU A 135 -4.74 -5.91 -15.57
N ASP A 136 -4.99 -6.52 -16.69
CA ASP A 136 -5.55 -5.81 -17.82
C ASP A 136 -7.02 -5.65 -17.60
N SER A 137 -7.56 -4.61 -18.17
CA SER A 137 -8.98 -4.37 -17.98
C SER A 137 -9.82 -5.48 -18.52
N GLU A 138 -9.37 -6.13 -19.59
CA GLU A 138 -10.13 -7.22 -20.04
C GLU A 138 -9.77 -8.48 -19.36
N GLY A 139 -8.74 -8.49 -18.59
CA GLY A 139 -8.34 -9.69 -17.90
C GLY A 139 -9.25 -10.06 -16.77
N GLU A 140 -10.21 -9.21 -16.48
CA GLU A 140 -11.03 -9.53 -15.43
C GLU A 140 -12.17 -10.28 -15.72
#